data_79031ffc873553153ebf2e0ab41bdf2e
#
_entry.id   79031ffc873553153ebf2e0ab41bdf2e
#
_cell.length_a   1.000
_cell.length_b   1.000
_cell.length_c   1.000
_cell.angle_alpha   90.00
_cell.angle_beta   90.00
_cell.angle_gamma   90.00
#
_symmetry.space_group_name_H-M   'P 1'
#
loop_
_entity.id
_entity.type
_entity.pdbx_description
1 polymer ?
#
loop_
_entity_poly.entity_id
_entity_poly.type
_entity_poly.pdbx_seq_one_letter_code
_entity_poly.pdbx_strand_id
1 'polypeptide(L)'
;FLGLGTEPYAYFKQASKTLTDRPWRLIHADLHRGNIMVDHHKKLWFIDWELGLYGDLLLCIAAHIHRTRYYERERKMLIEDIKQGLPEAFLKNFDKDLEFYLNFEAMKSVITDTYRFPEIFKEERFSAKKEAELCMYYSDNLNKIAPLIGCKTTTPDEALRWFQEWG
;
A
#
# COMPACT_ATOMS: atom_id res chain seq x y z
N PHE A 1 -2.37 -8.91 -19.59
CA PHE A 1 -3.28 -7.80 -19.28
C PHE A 1 -2.54 -6.48 -19.09
N LEU A 2 -1.70 -6.33 -18.08
CA LEU A 2 -0.96 -5.08 -17.84
C LEU A 2 0.23 -4.89 -18.77
N GLY A 3 0.69 -5.95 -19.43
CA GLY A 3 1.92 -5.93 -20.23
C GLY A 3 3.17 -5.63 -19.42
N LEU A 4 3.12 -5.83 -18.10
CA LEU A 4 4.23 -5.55 -17.20
C LEU A 4 5.27 -6.68 -17.30
N GLY A 5 6.49 -6.32 -17.72
CA GLY A 5 7.68 -7.16 -17.58
C GLY A 5 8.39 -6.90 -16.26
N THR A 6 9.68 -6.58 -16.32
CA THR A 6 10.51 -6.27 -15.14
C THR A 6 10.57 -4.77 -14.82
N GLU A 7 9.86 -3.93 -15.57
CA GLU A 7 9.89 -2.47 -15.47
C GLU A 7 9.52 -1.95 -14.07
N PRO A 8 8.46 -2.46 -13.40
CA PRO A 8 8.12 -2.00 -12.05
C PRO A 8 9.26 -2.23 -11.06
N TYR A 9 9.86 -3.41 -11.10
CA TYR A 9 11.01 -3.73 -10.25
C TYR A 9 12.21 -2.83 -10.56
N ALA A 10 12.54 -2.64 -11.83
CA ALA A 10 13.65 -1.80 -12.26
C ALA A 10 13.46 -0.35 -11.82
N TYR A 11 12.24 0.20 -11.99
CA TYR A 11 11.89 1.54 -11.54
C TYR A 11 12.11 1.69 -10.02
N PHE A 12 11.47 0.85 -9.22
CA PHE A 12 11.56 0.96 -7.75
C PHE A 12 12.97 0.70 -7.24
N LYS A 13 13.71 -0.24 -7.82
CA LYS A 13 15.12 -0.47 -7.51
C LYS A 13 15.99 0.77 -7.80
N GLN A 14 15.75 1.46 -8.90
CA GLN A 14 16.49 2.69 -9.23
C GLN A 14 16.05 3.85 -8.32
N ALA A 15 14.77 4.05 -8.12
CA ALA A 15 14.23 5.12 -7.30
C ALA A 15 14.62 4.96 -5.81
N SER A 16 14.73 3.74 -5.30
CA SER A 16 15.15 3.49 -3.92
C SER A 16 16.55 4.02 -3.59
N LYS A 17 17.43 4.16 -4.59
CA LYS A 17 18.77 4.73 -4.40
C LYS A 17 18.76 6.23 -4.05
N THR A 18 17.63 6.90 -4.25
CA THR A 18 17.46 8.34 -3.93
C THR A 18 16.80 8.56 -2.57
N LEU A 19 16.46 7.51 -1.85
CA LEU A 19 15.91 7.61 -0.51
C LEU A 19 16.94 8.17 0.47
N THR A 20 16.44 8.92 1.42
CA THR A 20 17.27 9.46 2.49
C THR A 20 17.68 8.33 3.44
N ASP A 21 18.98 8.27 3.76
CA ASP A 21 19.45 7.37 4.79
C ASP A 21 18.91 7.82 6.16
N ARG A 22 18.23 6.91 6.87
CA ARG A 22 17.62 7.11 8.18
C ARG A 22 18.05 6.03 9.15
N PRO A 23 17.99 6.29 10.47
CA PRO A 23 18.23 5.25 11.45
C PRO A 23 17.22 4.10 11.27
N TRP A 24 17.70 2.91 11.02
CA TRP A 24 16.86 1.72 10.91
C TRP A 24 16.23 1.36 12.24
N ARG A 25 15.04 0.83 12.18
CA ARG A 25 14.25 0.37 13.33
C ARG A 25 13.64 -1.00 13.04
N LEU A 26 13.31 -1.72 14.08
CA LEU A 26 12.40 -2.85 13.95
C LEU A 26 11.03 -2.29 13.58
N ILE A 27 10.53 -2.67 12.41
CA ILE A 27 9.25 -2.25 11.89
C ILE A 27 8.35 -3.46 11.66
N HIS A 28 7.05 -3.25 11.79
CA HIS A 28 6.05 -4.31 11.62
C HIS A 28 5.85 -4.71 10.15
N ALA A 29 6.00 -3.76 9.24
CA ALA A 29 5.82 -3.88 7.79
C ALA A 29 4.42 -4.34 7.29
N ASP A 30 3.52 -4.74 8.19
CA ASP A 30 2.12 -5.08 7.88
C ASP A 30 1.13 -4.52 8.93
N LEU A 31 1.38 -3.32 9.44
CA LEU A 31 0.55 -2.71 10.46
C LEU A 31 -0.77 -2.20 9.86
N HIS A 32 -1.85 -2.86 10.18
CA HIS A 32 -3.22 -2.45 9.84
C HIS A 32 -4.18 -2.71 11.03
N ARG A 33 -5.44 -2.25 10.91
CA ARG A 33 -6.42 -2.34 12.02
C ARG A 33 -6.63 -3.76 12.55
N GLY A 34 -6.53 -4.78 11.70
CA GLY A 34 -6.64 -6.19 12.10
C GLY A 34 -5.49 -6.68 12.97
N ASN A 35 -4.31 -6.04 12.87
CA ASN A 35 -3.12 -6.40 13.65
C ASN A 35 -2.92 -5.51 14.90
N ILE A 36 -3.96 -4.75 15.28
CA ILE A 36 -3.98 -3.91 16.48
C ILE A 36 -5.12 -4.38 17.37
N MET A 37 -4.77 -4.91 18.54
CA MET A 37 -5.74 -5.30 19.56
C MET A 37 -5.76 -4.28 20.69
N VAL A 38 -6.93 -4.05 21.27
CA VAL A 38 -7.13 -3.19 22.44
C VAL A 38 -7.63 -4.05 23.57
N ASP A 39 -6.92 -4.12 24.69
CA ASP A 39 -7.36 -4.86 25.86
C ASP A 39 -8.36 -4.06 26.73
N HIS A 40 -8.87 -4.69 27.80
CA HIS A 40 -9.83 -4.08 28.73
C HIS A 40 -9.26 -2.89 29.53
N HIS A 41 -7.92 -2.74 29.58
CA HIS A 41 -7.23 -1.57 30.13
C HIS A 41 -6.94 -0.49 29.09
N LYS A 42 -7.48 -0.62 27.86
CA LYS A 42 -7.22 0.26 26.71
C LYS A 42 -5.77 0.26 26.24
N LYS A 43 -4.99 -0.77 26.59
CA LYS A 43 -3.62 -0.93 26.11
C LYS A 43 -3.65 -1.52 24.69
N LEU A 44 -2.81 -0.96 23.83
CA LEU A 44 -2.64 -1.44 22.46
C LEU A 44 -1.62 -2.57 22.41
N TRP A 45 -1.97 -3.62 21.66
CA TRP A 45 -1.10 -4.75 21.38
C TRP A 45 -0.98 -4.86 19.87
N PHE A 46 0.26 -4.88 19.38
CA PHE A 46 0.58 -5.10 17.97
C PHE A 46 0.93 -6.57 17.80
N ILE A 47 0.12 -7.29 17.01
CA ILE A 47 0.23 -8.72 16.79
C ILE A 47 0.62 -9.00 15.34
N ASP A 48 0.97 -10.26 15.03
CA ASP A 48 1.29 -10.71 13.66
C ASP A 48 2.56 -10.04 13.10
N TRP A 49 3.66 -10.26 13.78
CA TRP A 49 4.98 -9.73 13.43
C TRP A 49 5.74 -10.58 12.40
N GLU A 50 5.06 -11.49 11.70
CA GLU A 50 5.70 -12.41 10.75
C GLU A 50 6.47 -11.70 9.62
N LEU A 51 6.01 -10.50 9.22
CA LEU A 51 6.68 -9.65 8.24
C LEU A 51 7.61 -8.61 8.86
N GLY A 52 7.84 -8.70 10.19
CA GLY A 52 8.69 -7.76 10.91
C GLY A 52 10.12 -7.78 10.39
N LEU A 53 10.70 -6.61 10.16
CA LEU A 53 12.06 -6.47 9.66
C LEU A 53 12.76 -5.22 10.23
N TYR A 54 14.08 -5.16 10.08
CA TYR A 54 14.85 -3.95 10.34
C TYR A 54 14.90 -3.10 9.06
N GLY A 55 14.41 -1.86 9.14
CA GLY A 55 14.33 -1.01 7.95
C GLY A 55 13.94 0.43 8.25
N ASP A 56 13.63 1.17 7.18
CA ASP A 56 13.14 2.55 7.27
C ASP A 56 11.72 2.58 7.84
N LEU A 57 11.51 3.39 8.88
CA LEU A 57 10.21 3.58 9.52
C LEU A 57 9.12 4.03 8.54
N LEU A 58 9.47 4.78 7.50
CA LEU A 58 8.51 5.26 6.51
C LEU A 58 7.85 4.12 5.72
N LEU A 59 8.51 2.99 5.54
CA LEU A 59 7.89 1.80 4.96
C LEU A 59 6.71 1.31 5.82
N CYS A 60 6.88 1.26 7.14
CA CYS A 60 5.79 0.86 8.05
C CYS A 60 4.63 1.87 8.04
N ILE A 61 4.95 3.17 8.04
CA ILE A 61 3.95 4.24 7.95
C ILE A 61 3.16 4.14 6.63
N ALA A 62 3.85 3.95 5.52
CA ALA A 62 3.22 3.81 4.20
C ALA A 62 2.31 2.57 4.13
N ALA A 63 2.77 1.42 4.63
CA ALA A 63 1.97 0.20 4.70
C ALA A 63 0.70 0.42 5.53
N HIS A 64 0.82 1.07 6.69
CA HIS A 64 -0.33 1.40 7.54
C HIS A 64 -1.34 2.32 6.84
N ILE A 65 -0.87 3.42 6.24
CA ILE A 65 -1.73 4.36 5.51
C ILE A 65 -2.43 3.66 4.35
N HIS A 66 -1.70 2.89 3.55
CA HIS A 66 -2.21 2.19 2.39
C HIS A 66 -3.27 1.15 2.76
N ARG A 67 -3.00 0.33 3.75
CA ARG A 67 -3.91 -0.73 4.21
C ARG A 67 -5.14 -0.23 4.95
N THR A 68 -5.02 0.87 5.72
CA THR A 68 -6.12 1.41 6.52
C THR A 68 -7.10 2.23 5.70
N ARG A 69 -6.68 2.74 4.54
CA ARG A 69 -7.53 3.53 3.61
C ARG A 69 -8.21 4.71 4.30
N TYR A 70 -7.41 5.55 4.95
CA TYR A 70 -7.88 6.77 5.59
C TYR A 70 -8.53 7.72 4.60
N TYR A 71 -9.58 8.43 5.03
CA TYR A 71 -10.03 9.62 4.31
C TYR A 71 -8.92 10.66 4.25
N GLU A 72 -8.92 11.50 3.21
CA GLU A 72 -7.81 12.43 2.96
C GLU A 72 -7.51 13.34 4.16
N ARG A 73 -8.54 13.84 4.84
CA ARG A 73 -8.40 14.67 6.03
C ARG A 73 -7.72 13.90 7.18
N GLU A 74 -8.17 12.69 7.44
CA GLU A 74 -7.61 11.83 8.49
C GLU A 74 -6.15 11.47 8.19
N ARG A 75 -5.86 11.15 6.92
CA ARG A 75 -4.49 10.87 6.48
C ARG A 75 -3.56 12.05 6.70
N LYS A 76 -3.99 13.29 6.38
CA LYS A 76 -3.20 14.50 6.61
C LYS A 76 -2.93 14.71 8.11
N MET A 77 -3.95 14.60 8.94
CA MET A 77 -3.81 14.71 10.40
C MET A 77 -2.84 13.66 10.95
N LEU A 78 -3.00 12.40 10.55
CA LEU A 78 -2.11 11.31 10.96
C LEU A 78 -0.64 11.59 10.59
N ILE A 79 -0.37 12.06 9.38
CA ILE A 79 0.99 12.39 8.92
C ILE A 79 1.58 13.55 9.76
N GLU A 80 0.79 14.57 10.06
CA GLU A 80 1.21 15.69 10.90
C GLU A 80 1.51 15.24 12.33
N ASP A 81 0.65 14.45 12.94
CA ASP A 81 0.84 13.89 14.28
C ASP A 81 2.10 13.01 14.35
N ILE A 82 2.32 12.18 13.33
CA ILE A 82 3.54 11.36 13.22
C ILE A 82 4.77 12.24 13.14
N LYS A 83 4.78 13.28 12.30
CA LYS A 83 5.93 14.20 12.19
C LYS A 83 6.23 14.92 13.50
N GLN A 84 5.21 15.32 14.24
CA GLN A 84 5.40 15.98 15.54
C GLN A 84 5.99 15.03 16.60
N GLY A 85 5.68 13.74 16.52
CA GLY A 85 6.18 12.73 17.47
C GLY A 85 7.54 12.15 17.11
N LEU A 86 8.06 12.38 15.89
CA LEU A 86 9.32 11.78 15.43
C LEU A 86 10.54 12.67 15.75
N PRO A 87 11.68 12.06 16.15
CA PRO A 87 12.95 12.77 16.20
C PRO A 87 13.36 13.35 14.85
N GLU A 88 14.08 14.48 14.85
CA GLU A 88 14.52 15.20 13.66
C GLU A 88 15.23 14.31 12.63
N ALA A 89 16.01 13.33 13.08
CA ALA A 89 16.74 12.39 12.22
C ALA A 89 15.82 11.62 11.24
N PHE A 90 14.51 11.54 11.52
CA PHE A 90 13.53 10.87 10.65
C PHE A 90 12.79 11.83 9.71
N LEU A 91 12.91 13.14 9.91
CA LEU A 91 12.10 14.14 9.19
C LEU A 91 12.72 14.61 7.86
N LYS A 92 14.01 14.39 7.66
CA LYS A 92 14.69 14.80 6.43
C LYS A 92 14.02 14.14 5.22
N ASN A 93 13.56 14.95 4.25
CA ASN A 93 12.86 14.52 3.04
C ASN A 93 11.64 13.59 3.30
N PHE A 94 11.02 13.70 4.46
CA PHE A 94 9.95 12.81 4.92
C PHE A 94 8.86 12.64 3.87
N ASP A 95 8.29 13.73 3.34
CA ASP A 95 7.14 13.66 2.43
C ASP A 95 7.52 13.02 1.09
N LYS A 96 8.68 13.36 0.54
CA LYS A 96 9.19 12.78 -0.70
C LYS A 96 9.37 11.27 -0.56
N ASP A 97 10.01 10.84 0.51
CA ASP A 97 10.34 9.43 0.71
C ASP A 97 9.10 8.62 1.14
N LEU A 98 8.17 9.22 1.89
CA LEU A 98 6.88 8.62 2.19
C LEU A 98 6.07 8.38 0.90
N GLU A 99 6.07 9.33 -0.03
CA GLU A 99 5.40 9.16 -1.33
C GLU A 99 6.00 8.00 -2.14
N PHE A 100 7.33 7.84 -2.12
CA PHE A 100 7.97 6.66 -2.71
C PHE A 100 7.43 5.36 -2.11
N TYR A 101 7.36 5.24 -0.78
CA TYR A 101 6.86 4.04 -0.12
C TYR A 101 5.35 3.82 -0.35
N LEU A 102 4.54 4.88 -0.44
CA LEU A 102 3.13 4.77 -0.79
C LEU A 102 2.92 4.27 -2.23
N ASN A 103 3.80 4.66 -3.17
CA ASN A 103 3.77 4.14 -4.54
C ASN A 103 4.24 2.68 -4.58
N PHE A 104 5.24 2.33 -3.77
CA PHE A 104 5.69 0.95 -3.62
C PHE A 104 4.59 0.04 -3.06
N GLU A 105 3.84 0.47 -2.04
CA GLU A 105 2.69 -0.27 -1.51
C GLU A 105 1.57 -0.40 -2.54
N ALA A 106 1.28 0.64 -3.32
CA ALA A 106 0.31 0.58 -4.41
C ALA A 106 0.73 -0.45 -5.48
N MET A 107 2.01 -0.48 -5.85
CA MET A 107 2.54 -1.50 -6.79
C MET A 107 2.39 -2.92 -6.23
N LYS A 108 2.74 -3.14 -4.97
CA LYS A 108 2.56 -4.44 -4.31
C LYS A 108 1.10 -4.89 -4.37
N SER A 109 0.17 -3.98 -4.05
CA SER A 109 -1.27 -4.26 -4.12
C SER A 109 -1.70 -4.61 -5.54
N VAL A 110 -1.31 -3.83 -6.54
CA VAL A 110 -1.65 -4.12 -7.94
C VAL A 110 -1.17 -5.51 -8.35
N ILE A 111 0.08 -5.85 -8.05
CA ILE A 111 0.63 -7.19 -8.38
C ILE A 111 -0.18 -8.28 -7.67
N THR A 112 -0.37 -8.16 -6.38
CA THR A 112 -1.08 -9.17 -5.59
C THR A 112 -2.54 -9.33 -6.04
N ASP A 113 -3.24 -8.21 -6.24
CA ASP A 113 -4.66 -8.20 -6.58
C ASP A 113 -4.91 -8.67 -8.03
N THR A 114 -3.96 -8.48 -8.93
CA THR A 114 -4.01 -9.02 -10.30
C THR A 114 -4.15 -10.55 -10.30
N TYR A 115 -3.52 -11.24 -9.36
CA TYR A 115 -3.63 -12.71 -9.22
C TYR A 115 -4.80 -13.13 -8.34
N ARG A 116 -5.08 -12.38 -7.28
CA ARG A 116 -6.05 -12.75 -6.27
C ARG A 116 -7.50 -12.50 -6.68
N PHE A 117 -7.79 -11.39 -7.36
CA PHE A 117 -9.17 -11.02 -7.68
C PHE A 117 -9.85 -11.95 -8.68
N PRO A 118 -9.20 -12.42 -9.75
CA PRO A 118 -9.82 -13.42 -10.63
C PRO A 118 -10.32 -14.64 -9.87
N GLU A 119 -9.50 -15.19 -8.97
CA GLU A 119 -9.88 -16.36 -8.17
C GLU A 119 -11.05 -16.07 -7.22
N ILE A 120 -11.01 -14.90 -6.54
CA ILE A 120 -12.06 -14.50 -5.61
C ILE A 120 -13.39 -14.27 -6.32
N PHE A 121 -13.37 -13.65 -7.52
CA PHE A 121 -14.59 -13.34 -8.27
C PHE A 121 -15.22 -14.60 -8.86
N LYS A 122 -14.41 -15.56 -9.28
CA LYS A 122 -14.88 -16.88 -9.75
C LYS A 122 -15.63 -17.66 -8.66
N GLU A 123 -15.20 -17.54 -7.43
CA GLU A 123 -15.81 -18.24 -6.31
C GLU A 123 -17.10 -17.56 -5.80
N GLU A 124 -17.58 -16.50 -6.45
CA GLU A 124 -18.79 -15.73 -6.12
C GLU A 124 -18.89 -15.34 -4.63
N ARG A 125 -17.73 -15.08 -4.00
CA ARG A 125 -17.65 -14.81 -2.55
C ARG A 125 -18.19 -13.44 -2.16
N PHE A 126 -18.34 -12.53 -3.13
CA PHE A 126 -18.72 -11.15 -2.86
C PHE A 126 -19.98 -10.73 -3.61
N SER A 127 -20.67 -9.72 -3.07
CA SER A 127 -21.73 -9.04 -3.79
C SER A 127 -21.18 -8.16 -4.90
N ALA A 128 -21.97 -7.88 -5.94
CA ALA A 128 -21.61 -6.98 -7.03
C ALA A 128 -21.11 -5.60 -6.53
N LYS A 129 -21.70 -5.10 -5.43
CA LYS A 129 -21.23 -3.86 -4.79
C LYS A 129 -19.80 -4.02 -4.29
N LYS A 130 -19.47 -5.14 -3.66
CA LYS A 130 -18.14 -5.39 -3.12
C LYS A 130 -17.10 -5.58 -4.22
N GLU A 131 -17.47 -6.24 -5.31
CA GLU A 131 -16.61 -6.38 -6.49
C GLU A 131 -16.30 -5.02 -7.11
N ALA A 132 -17.30 -4.15 -7.27
CA ALA A 132 -17.11 -2.79 -7.76
C ALA A 132 -16.17 -1.97 -6.85
N GLU A 133 -16.30 -2.08 -5.52
CA GLU A 133 -15.39 -1.44 -4.56
C GLU A 133 -13.93 -1.94 -4.72
N LEU A 134 -13.75 -3.24 -4.94
CA LEU A 134 -12.42 -3.83 -5.15
C LEU A 134 -11.81 -3.40 -6.48
N CYS A 135 -12.60 -3.36 -7.55
CA CYS A 135 -12.16 -2.88 -8.86
C CYS A 135 -11.81 -1.38 -8.84
N MET A 136 -12.58 -0.56 -8.12
CA MET A 136 -12.25 0.84 -7.90
C MET A 136 -10.90 0.98 -7.20
N TYR A 137 -10.70 0.26 -6.10
CA TYR A 137 -9.44 0.28 -5.37
C TYR A 137 -8.25 -0.18 -6.22
N TYR A 138 -8.43 -1.24 -7.01
CA TYR A 138 -7.40 -1.71 -7.94
C TYR A 138 -7.05 -0.65 -8.98
N SER A 139 -8.07 -0.06 -9.61
CA SER A 139 -7.88 0.98 -10.63
C SER A 139 -7.19 2.22 -10.08
N ASP A 140 -7.56 2.67 -8.88
CA ASP A 140 -6.92 3.81 -8.21
C ASP A 140 -5.43 3.55 -7.97
N ASN A 141 -5.07 2.36 -7.46
CA ASN A 141 -3.68 2.00 -7.23
C ASN A 141 -2.90 1.88 -8.54
N LEU A 142 -3.47 1.22 -9.56
CA LEU A 142 -2.83 1.08 -10.86
C LEU A 142 -2.61 2.45 -11.51
N ASN A 143 -3.65 3.28 -11.55
CA ASN A 143 -3.59 4.60 -12.19
C ASN A 143 -2.59 5.54 -11.49
N LYS A 144 -2.41 5.38 -10.18
CA LYS A 144 -1.39 6.11 -9.42
C LYS A 144 0.02 5.76 -9.88
N ILE A 145 0.31 4.49 -10.10
CA ILE A 145 1.66 4.03 -10.44
C ILE A 145 1.92 3.91 -11.94
N ALA A 146 0.88 3.86 -12.77
CA ALA A 146 1.00 3.68 -14.22
C ALA A 146 1.98 4.66 -14.90
N PRO A 147 1.98 5.98 -14.57
CA PRO A 147 2.95 6.91 -15.15
C PRO A 147 4.39 6.60 -14.75
N LEU A 148 4.60 5.98 -13.58
CA LEU A 148 5.93 5.68 -13.03
C LEU A 148 6.57 4.46 -13.69
N ILE A 149 5.74 3.49 -14.08
CA ILE A 149 6.19 2.19 -14.60
C ILE A 149 5.87 1.98 -16.08
N GLY A 150 5.34 3.01 -16.75
CA GLY A 150 5.09 2.98 -18.18
C GLY A 150 3.96 2.03 -18.63
N CYS A 151 3.01 1.73 -17.74
CA CYS A 151 1.86 0.90 -18.11
C CYS A 151 0.60 1.73 -18.41
N LYS A 152 -0.42 1.06 -18.93
CA LYS A 152 -1.72 1.68 -19.20
C LYS A 152 -2.52 1.86 -17.91
N THR A 153 -3.31 2.92 -17.85
CA THR A 153 -4.35 3.11 -16.85
C THR A 153 -5.55 2.21 -17.15
N THR A 154 -6.41 2.01 -16.15
CA THR A 154 -7.65 1.25 -16.31
C THR A 154 -8.80 1.93 -15.57
N THR A 155 -10.03 1.65 -16.00
CA THR A 155 -11.24 2.01 -15.26
C THR A 155 -11.70 0.85 -14.38
N PRO A 156 -12.54 1.10 -13.34
CA PRO A 156 -13.11 0.02 -12.55
C PRO A 156 -13.89 -1.01 -13.37
N ASP A 157 -14.62 -0.57 -14.40
CA ASP A 157 -15.41 -1.44 -15.28
C ASP A 157 -14.53 -2.29 -16.19
N GLU A 158 -13.41 -1.76 -16.67
CA GLU A 158 -12.42 -2.53 -17.42
C GLU A 158 -11.75 -3.58 -16.54
N ALA A 159 -11.38 -3.22 -15.32
CA ALA A 159 -10.81 -4.13 -14.35
C ALA A 159 -11.78 -5.26 -14.00
N LEU A 160 -13.07 -4.93 -13.78
CA LEU A 160 -14.11 -5.91 -13.48
C LEU A 160 -14.27 -6.93 -14.61
N ARG A 161 -14.42 -6.46 -15.86
CA ARG A 161 -14.52 -7.34 -17.02
C ARG A 161 -13.33 -8.26 -17.12
N TRP A 162 -12.14 -7.74 -16.97
CA TRP A 162 -10.92 -8.51 -17.04
C TRP A 162 -10.84 -9.58 -15.93
N PHE A 163 -11.17 -9.25 -14.70
CA PHE A 163 -11.16 -10.21 -13.59
C PHE A 163 -12.20 -11.32 -13.77
N GLN A 164 -13.37 -11.01 -14.36
CA GLN A 164 -14.42 -11.99 -14.66
C GLN A 164 -14.05 -12.91 -15.84
N GLU A 165 -13.34 -12.40 -16.84
CA GLU A 165 -12.89 -13.19 -18.00
C GLU A 165 -11.71 -14.13 -17.64
N TRP A 166 -10.87 -13.75 -16.70
CA TRP A 166 -9.68 -14.54 -16.30
C TRP A 166 -9.93 -15.50 -15.14
N GLY A 167 -10.97 -15.30 -14.37
CA GLY A 167 -11.46 -16.22 -13.34
C GLY A 167 -12.30 -17.32 -13.97
#